data_3cebc506dd373cbbd381feb12cfc7740
#
_entry.id   3cebc506dd373cbbd381feb12cfc7740
#
_cell.length_a   1.000
_cell.length_b   1.000
_cell.length_c   1.000
_cell.angle_alpha   90.00
_cell.angle_beta   90.00
_cell.angle_gamma   90.00
#
_symmetry.space_group_name_H-M   'P 1'
#
loop_
_entity.id
_entity.type
_entity.pdbx_description
1 polymer ?
#
loop_
_entity_poly.entity_id
_entity_poly.type
_entity_poly.pdbx_seq_one_letter_code
_entity_poly.pdbx_strand_id
1 'polypeptide(L)'
;MYNVVLSAEAEEIYVSARQSLAKKLARCFKQLEQNPHFHPNIKSLKGNLSGYYRYRIGEYRVVYEIDDTKNQVIVTTIAHRSKVYE
;
A
#
# COMPACT_ATOMS: atom_id res chain seq x y z
N MET A 1 15.49 -6.76 -2.31
CA MET A 1 14.17 -6.41 -2.86
C MET A 1 13.08 -7.07 -2.04
N TYR A 2 12.00 -6.35 -1.79
CA TYR A 2 10.88 -6.87 -1.04
C TYR A 2 9.88 -7.57 -1.95
N ASN A 3 9.19 -8.57 -1.40
CA ASN A 3 8.12 -9.25 -2.10
C ASN A 3 6.79 -8.63 -1.65
N VAL A 4 5.99 -8.13 -2.58
CA VAL A 4 4.71 -7.50 -2.27
C VAL A 4 3.60 -8.54 -2.37
N VAL A 5 2.88 -8.70 -1.27
CA VAL A 5 1.75 -9.65 -1.16
C VAL A 5 0.49 -8.86 -0.87
N LEU A 6 -0.58 -9.18 -1.58
CA LEU A 6 -1.87 -8.51 -1.38
C LEU A 6 -2.80 -9.39 -0.55
N SER A 7 -3.50 -8.75 0.41
CA SER A 7 -4.60 -9.43 1.09
C SER A 7 -5.70 -9.74 0.08
N ALA A 8 -6.64 -10.62 0.45
CA ALA A 8 -7.77 -10.93 -0.42
C ALA A 8 -8.57 -9.67 -0.77
N GLU A 9 -8.78 -8.78 0.21
CA GLU A 9 -9.49 -7.53 -0.02
C GLU A 9 -8.72 -6.63 -0.99
N ALA A 10 -7.42 -6.47 -0.79
CA ALA A 10 -6.61 -5.61 -1.64
C ALA A 10 -6.54 -6.16 -3.07
N GLU A 11 -6.41 -7.48 -3.20
CA GLU A 11 -6.37 -8.12 -4.51
C GLU A 11 -7.67 -7.89 -5.28
N GLU A 12 -8.81 -8.04 -4.60
CA GLU A 12 -10.11 -7.82 -5.22
C GLU A 12 -10.24 -6.39 -5.72
N ILE A 13 -9.82 -5.42 -4.92
CA ILE A 13 -9.87 -4.01 -5.32
C ILE A 13 -8.95 -3.76 -6.53
N TYR A 14 -7.76 -4.33 -6.52
CA TYR A 14 -6.82 -4.16 -7.61
C TYR A 14 -7.35 -4.77 -8.91
N VAL A 15 -7.89 -5.98 -8.84
CA VAL A 15 -8.42 -6.68 -10.02
C VAL A 15 -9.61 -5.93 -10.63
N SER A 16 -10.45 -5.31 -9.80
CA SER A 16 -11.63 -4.59 -10.27
C SER A 16 -11.39 -3.11 -10.54
N ALA A 17 -10.17 -2.62 -10.34
CA ALA A 17 -9.85 -1.21 -10.52
C ALA A 17 -9.91 -0.82 -12.00
N ARG A 18 -10.32 0.43 -12.25
CA ARG A 18 -10.24 1.00 -13.59
C ARG A 18 -8.78 1.03 -14.04
N GLN A 19 -8.57 1.01 -15.35
CA GLN A 19 -7.23 0.92 -15.91
C GLN A 19 -6.28 2.00 -15.39
N SER A 20 -6.74 3.24 -15.26
CA SER A 20 -5.89 4.33 -14.78
C SER A 20 -5.43 4.08 -13.34
N LEU A 21 -6.34 3.63 -12.47
CA LEU A 21 -6.00 3.31 -11.09
C LEU A 21 -5.12 2.06 -11.02
N ALA A 22 -5.43 1.05 -11.81
CA ALA A 22 -4.65 -0.19 -11.83
C ALA A 22 -3.19 0.09 -12.22
N LYS A 23 -2.96 0.97 -13.19
CA LYS A 23 -1.60 1.35 -13.58
C LYS A 23 -0.85 2.04 -12.45
N LYS A 24 -1.54 2.95 -11.73
CA LYS A 24 -0.94 3.64 -10.60
C LYS A 24 -0.64 2.67 -9.46
N LEU A 25 -1.52 1.73 -9.21
CA LEU A 25 -1.29 0.70 -8.20
C LEU A 25 -0.09 -0.16 -8.56
N ALA A 26 0.02 -0.55 -9.82
CA ALA A 26 1.16 -1.35 -10.27
C ALA A 26 2.49 -0.61 -10.05
N ARG A 27 2.53 0.70 -10.31
CA ARG A 27 3.72 1.53 -10.03
C ARG A 27 4.01 1.58 -8.54
N CYS A 28 2.96 1.71 -7.73
CA CYS A 28 3.10 1.72 -6.27
C CYS A 28 3.74 0.41 -5.80
N PHE A 29 3.24 -0.73 -6.28
CA PHE A 29 3.78 -2.02 -5.87
C PHE A 29 5.24 -2.17 -6.27
N LYS A 30 5.62 -1.70 -7.45
CA LYS A 30 7.03 -1.68 -7.87
C LYS A 30 7.88 -0.83 -6.95
N GLN A 31 7.38 0.33 -6.55
CA GLN A 31 8.09 1.21 -5.62
C GLN A 31 8.26 0.52 -4.27
N LEU A 32 7.23 -0.16 -3.79
CA LEU A 32 7.30 -0.87 -2.51
C LEU A 32 8.29 -2.03 -2.56
N GLU A 33 8.45 -2.67 -3.71
CA GLU A 33 9.49 -3.70 -3.89
C GLU A 33 10.89 -3.13 -3.71
N GLN A 34 11.09 -1.90 -4.16
CA GLN A 34 12.40 -1.24 -4.08
C GLN A 34 12.67 -0.71 -2.67
N ASN A 35 11.73 0.05 -2.13
CA ASN A 35 11.89 0.66 -0.80
C ASN A 35 10.53 0.97 -0.20
N PRO A 36 10.03 0.13 0.70
CA PRO A 36 8.74 0.37 1.34
C PRO A 36 8.79 1.33 2.52
N HIS A 37 9.99 1.77 2.93
CA HIS A 37 10.16 2.63 4.10
C HIS A 37 10.17 4.11 3.75
N PHE A 38 10.85 4.50 2.68
CA PHE A 38 11.10 5.91 2.38
C PHE A 38 10.71 6.28 0.96
N HIS A 39 9.77 7.18 0.84
CA HIS A 39 9.33 7.77 -0.42
C HIS A 39 8.42 8.95 -0.08
N PRO A 40 8.39 10.01 -0.90
CA PRO A 40 7.52 11.16 -0.61
C PRO A 40 6.06 10.82 -0.39
N ASN A 41 5.56 9.74 -1.01
CA ASN A 41 4.16 9.33 -0.87
C ASN A 41 3.92 8.41 0.31
N ILE A 42 4.96 8.00 1.03
CA ILE A 42 4.86 7.06 2.15
C ILE A 42 4.84 7.82 3.48
N LYS A 43 3.95 7.39 4.36
CA LYS A 43 3.86 7.92 5.72
C LYS A 43 3.50 6.80 6.68
N SER A 44 4.17 6.76 7.83
CA SER A 44 3.79 5.80 8.87
C SER A 44 2.51 6.27 9.55
N LEU A 45 1.64 5.32 9.89
CA LEU A 45 0.38 5.61 10.53
C LEU A 45 0.52 5.52 12.05
N LYS A 46 -0.39 6.17 12.77
CA LYS A 46 -0.34 6.28 14.23
C LYS A 46 -1.64 5.76 14.85
N GLY A 47 -1.67 5.72 16.18
CA GLY A 47 -2.85 5.29 16.91
C GLY A 47 -3.16 3.83 16.65
N ASN A 48 -4.41 3.55 16.30
CA ASN A 48 -4.87 2.19 16.06
C ASN A 48 -4.18 1.53 14.87
N LEU A 49 -3.57 2.33 14.00
CA LEU A 49 -2.88 1.84 12.82
C LEU A 49 -1.36 1.88 12.97
N SER A 50 -0.88 1.99 14.21
CA SER A 50 0.55 1.95 14.49
C SER A 50 1.15 0.64 13.97
N GLY A 51 2.28 0.75 13.26
CA GLY A 51 2.90 -0.40 12.62
C GLY A 51 2.54 -0.54 11.14
N TYR A 52 1.57 0.24 10.69
CA TYR A 52 1.18 0.28 9.28
C TYR A 52 1.72 1.53 8.62
N TYR A 53 1.78 1.48 7.30
CA TYR A 53 2.19 2.59 6.44
C TYR A 53 1.12 2.83 5.40
N ARG A 54 1.08 4.05 4.85
CA ARG A 54 0.25 4.30 3.67
C ARG A 54 1.10 4.85 2.52
N TYR A 55 0.75 4.46 1.32
CA TYR A 55 1.31 5.04 0.10
C TYR A 55 0.18 5.79 -0.60
N ARG A 56 0.38 7.09 -0.82
CA ARG A 56 -0.65 7.96 -1.40
C ARG A 56 -0.66 7.86 -2.92
N ILE A 57 -1.84 7.56 -3.48
CA ILE A 57 -2.06 7.53 -4.92
C ILE A 57 -3.28 8.41 -5.19
N GLY A 58 -3.06 9.73 -5.43
CA GLY A 58 -4.16 10.66 -5.62
C GLY A 58 -5.14 10.60 -4.45
N GLU A 59 -6.40 10.25 -4.73
CA GLU A 59 -7.44 10.14 -3.72
C GLU A 59 -7.42 8.81 -2.96
N TYR A 60 -6.52 7.90 -3.33
CA TYR A 60 -6.46 6.57 -2.73
C TYR A 60 -5.25 6.41 -1.84
N ARG A 61 -5.37 5.48 -0.91
CA ARG A 61 -4.29 5.10 0.01
C ARG A 61 -4.11 3.59 -0.03
N VAL A 62 -2.87 3.15 -0.21
CA VAL A 62 -2.50 1.76 -0.09
C VAL A 62 -1.94 1.58 1.32
N VAL A 63 -2.62 0.80 2.14
CA VAL A 63 -2.21 0.56 3.53
C VAL A 63 -1.52 -0.78 3.61
N TYR A 64 -0.34 -0.80 4.21
CA TYR A 64 0.48 -2.01 4.24
C TYR A 64 1.31 -2.08 5.52
N GLU A 65 1.82 -3.26 5.80
CA GLU A 65 2.81 -3.48 6.84
C GLU A 65 4.04 -4.13 6.23
N ILE A 66 5.16 -4.04 6.94
CA ILE A 66 6.45 -4.52 6.43
C ILE A 66 6.97 -5.59 7.39
N ASP A 67 7.35 -6.73 6.83
CA ASP A 67 8.05 -7.77 7.56
C ASP A 67 9.49 -7.81 7.06
N ASP A 68 10.38 -7.13 7.78
CA ASP A 68 11.78 -7.02 7.36
C ASP A 68 12.54 -8.33 7.51
N THR A 69 12.06 -9.24 8.37
CA THR A 69 12.74 -10.54 8.51
C THR A 69 12.50 -11.41 7.28
N LYS A 70 11.34 -11.25 6.63
CA LYS A 70 10.99 -12.00 5.42
C LYS A 70 11.13 -11.20 4.15
N ASN A 71 11.57 -9.94 4.25
CA ASN A 71 11.61 -9.01 3.12
C ASN A 71 10.27 -8.99 2.39
N GLN A 72 9.21 -8.78 3.15
CA GLN A 72 7.84 -8.88 2.63
C GLN A 72 7.05 -7.62 2.95
N VAL A 73 6.28 -7.15 1.99
CA VAL A 73 5.32 -6.07 2.17
C VAL A 73 3.92 -6.69 2.04
N ILE A 74 3.10 -6.54 3.08
CA ILE A 74 1.76 -7.08 3.09
C ILE A 74 0.77 -5.93 2.92
N VAL A 75 0.17 -5.81 1.74
CA VAL A 75 -0.84 -4.79 1.47
C VAL A 75 -2.17 -5.27 2.05
N THR A 76 -2.66 -4.57 3.07
CA THR A 76 -3.87 -4.97 3.79
C THR A 76 -5.12 -4.41 3.14
N THR A 77 -5.07 -3.17 2.66
CA THR A 77 -6.24 -2.60 1.98
C THR A 77 -5.82 -1.48 1.04
N ILE A 78 -6.71 -1.19 0.09
CA ILE A 78 -6.62 -0.06 -0.82
C ILE A 78 -7.93 0.68 -0.66
N ALA A 79 -7.90 1.94 -0.20
CA ALA A 79 -9.12 2.65 0.14
C ALA A 79 -9.05 4.11 -0.26
N HIS A 80 -10.21 4.72 -0.46
CA HIS A 80 -10.30 6.16 -0.66
C HIS A 80 -9.81 6.86 0.60
N ARG A 81 -9.16 8.01 0.45
CA ARG A 81 -8.56 8.76 1.56
C ARG A 81 -9.54 9.06 2.68
N SER A 82 -10.81 9.21 2.35
CA SER A 82 -11.84 9.52 3.37
C SER A 82 -12.06 8.38 4.36
N LYS A 83 -11.57 7.18 4.07
CA LYS A 83 -11.74 5.99 4.89
C LYS A 83 -10.46 5.57 5.60
N VAL A 84 -9.39 6.34 5.48
CA VAL A 84 -8.10 6.03 6.10
C VAL A 84 -7.70 7.20 6.99
N TYR A 85 -7.45 6.90 8.27
CA TYR A 85 -6.96 7.89 9.20
C TYR A 85 -5.45 8.01 9.08
N GLU A 86 -4.99 9.25 8.97
CA GLU A 86 -3.56 9.53 8.85
C GLU A 86 -3.02 10.36 10.00
#